data_5403193a405b37b7294146d2094d3f6b
#
_entry.id   5403193a405b37b7294146d2094d3f6b
#
_cell.length_a   1.000
_cell.length_b   1.000
_cell.length_c   1.000
_cell.angle_alpha   90.00
_cell.angle_beta   90.00
_cell.angle_gamma   90.00
#
_symmetry.space_group_name_H-M   'P 1'
#
loop_
_entity.id
_entity.type
_entity.pdbx_description
1 polymer ?
#
loop_
_entity_poly.entity_id
_entity_poly.type
_entity_poly.pdbx_seq_one_letter_code
_entity_poly.pdbx_strand_id
1 'polypeptide(L)'
;MRVLSAVDQLFLRLETRNQPMHIGGLFLFRLPDDADADFVGRLAEQMRTSQIPPSFPFNQILHRELFWQTDGRFDVEQHFRHIALPKPAQMADLLTYVSQEHSKLLNRHSPMWECHLIEGITADGQAGQRFALYFKIHHALIDGIAGLRLVQKSLSPTADERVSLPAWSLMTRKRHLIDSVLPTDQSLLRVAKQQTRALPAVGQALLRNVVERFDGDYVTTTQAPDSILNQKVSSARRLSAVSFELSRFRRVADAFGVSLNDVVLAVCSGALRRYLLAQQALPRKPLIAFVPYSLRTDNSASGNQLTFILANLATHLADPVERLQAIHASTRNSKRRF
;
A
#
# COMPACT_ATOMS: atom_id res chain seq x y z
N MET A 1 -26.37 2.18 -3.37
CA MET A 1 -25.38 1.37 -4.14
C MET A 1 -24.52 2.27 -5.01
N ARG A 2 -23.25 1.95 -5.18
CA ARG A 2 -22.31 2.69 -6.04
C ARG A 2 -21.62 1.70 -6.98
N VAL A 3 -21.45 2.09 -8.25
CA VAL A 3 -20.73 1.26 -9.24
C VAL A 3 -19.24 1.21 -8.89
N LEU A 4 -18.64 0.04 -8.99
CA LEU A 4 -17.19 -0.13 -8.88
C LEU A 4 -16.49 0.58 -10.05
N SER A 5 -15.37 1.22 -9.78
CA SER A 5 -14.52 1.74 -10.85
C SER A 5 -13.89 0.59 -11.65
N ALA A 6 -13.47 0.87 -12.89
CA ALA A 6 -12.76 -0.12 -13.71
C ALA A 6 -11.47 -0.63 -13.02
N VAL A 7 -10.81 0.24 -12.26
CA VAL A 7 -9.59 -0.10 -11.50
C VAL A 7 -9.92 -1.00 -10.31
N ASP A 8 -11.00 -0.72 -9.57
CA ASP A 8 -11.44 -1.57 -8.45
C ASP A 8 -11.77 -2.98 -8.93
N GLN A 9 -12.50 -3.08 -10.07
CA GLN A 9 -12.82 -4.36 -10.69
C GLN A 9 -11.57 -5.12 -11.17
N LEU A 10 -10.57 -4.40 -11.69
CA LEU A 10 -9.31 -5.00 -12.10
C LEU A 10 -8.60 -5.65 -10.90
N PHE A 11 -8.50 -4.95 -9.77
CA PHE A 11 -7.92 -5.52 -8.55
C PHE A 11 -8.68 -6.76 -8.08
N LEU A 12 -10.00 -6.72 -8.08
CA LEU A 12 -10.82 -7.87 -7.66
C LEU A 12 -10.67 -9.09 -8.59
N ARG A 13 -10.50 -8.87 -9.90
CA ARG A 13 -10.32 -9.94 -10.90
C ARG A 13 -8.91 -10.50 -10.92
N LEU A 14 -7.90 -9.67 -10.66
CA LEU A 14 -6.50 -10.10 -10.59
C LEU A 14 -6.17 -10.83 -9.30
N GLU A 15 -7.00 -10.67 -8.27
CA GLU A 15 -6.77 -11.34 -7.01
C GLU A 15 -6.92 -12.85 -7.13
N THR A 16 -5.88 -13.54 -6.69
CA THR A 16 -5.87 -14.99 -6.53
C THR A 16 -5.36 -15.36 -5.15
N ARG A 17 -5.52 -16.62 -4.73
CA ARG A 17 -4.94 -17.10 -3.47
C ARG A 17 -3.44 -16.84 -3.37
N ASN A 18 -2.72 -16.94 -4.48
CA ASN A 18 -1.27 -16.76 -4.51
C ASN A 18 -0.86 -15.30 -4.74
N GLN A 19 -1.80 -14.47 -5.18
CA GLN A 19 -1.58 -13.07 -5.49
C GLN A 19 -2.70 -12.21 -4.91
N PRO A 20 -2.70 -12.00 -3.58
CA PRO A 20 -3.65 -11.13 -2.92
C PRO A 20 -3.51 -9.69 -3.41
N MET A 21 -4.63 -8.98 -3.49
CA MET A 21 -4.68 -7.56 -3.90
C MET A 21 -5.03 -6.65 -2.73
N HIS A 22 -4.45 -6.92 -1.57
CA HIS A 22 -4.55 -6.06 -0.39
C HIS A 22 -3.20 -5.42 -0.07
N ILE A 23 -3.25 -4.32 0.66
CA ILE A 23 -2.09 -3.62 1.22
C ILE A 23 -2.13 -3.75 2.74
N GLY A 24 -0.96 -3.67 3.37
CA GLY A 24 -0.82 -3.68 4.82
C GLY A 24 0.00 -2.51 5.31
N GLY A 25 -0.44 -1.87 6.39
CA GLY A 25 0.34 -0.89 7.15
C GLY A 25 0.65 -1.45 8.53
N LEU A 26 1.91 -1.45 8.92
CA LEU A 26 2.35 -1.81 10.26
C LEU A 26 2.89 -0.57 10.95
N PHE A 27 2.26 -0.18 12.05
CA PHE A 27 2.62 0.98 12.85
C PHE A 27 3.09 0.50 14.22
N LEU A 28 4.27 0.93 14.62
CA LEU A 28 4.86 0.57 15.90
C LEU A 28 4.83 1.79 16.82
N PHE A 29 4.28 1.60 18.02
CA PHE A 29 4.15 2.64 19.03
C PHE A 29 4.95 2.27 20.28
N ARG A 30 5.46 3.28 20.96
CA ARG A 30 5.97 3.14 22.33
C ARG A 30 4.85 3.50 23.28
N LEU A 31 4.73 2.76 24.37
CA LEU A 31 3.82 3.13 25.47
C LEU A 31 4.27 4.46 26.09
N PRO A 32 3.34 5.30 26.55
CA PRO A 32 3.67 6.42 27.42
C PRO A 32 4.46 5.96 28.65
N ASP A 33 5.34 6.81 29.16
CA ASP A 33 6.19 6.44 30.29
C ASP A 33 5.38 6.21 31.59
N ASP A 34 4.19 6.79 31.69
CA ASP A 34 3.21 6.64 32.78
C ASP A 34 2.10 5.61 32.48
N ALA A 35 2.21 4.86 31.39
CA ALA A 35 1.21 3.87 31.02
C ALA A 35 1.17 2.73 32.03
N ASP A 36 -0.01 2.44 32.53
CA ASP A 36 -0.24 1.23 33.33
C ASP A 36 -0.31 -0.05 32.47
N ALA A 37 -0.37 -1.20 33.14
CA ALA A 37 -0.36 -2.52 32.50
C ALA A 37 -1.56 -2.75 31.56
N ASP A 38 -2.67 -2.02 31.75
CA ASP A 38 -3.92 -2.21 31.01
C ASP A 38 -4.15 -1.14 29.92
N PHE A 39 -3.15 -0.30 29.63
CA PHE A 39 -3.26 0.79 28.66
C PHE A 39 -3.74 0.30 27.29
N VAL A 40 -3.12 -0.77 26.75
CA VAL A 40 -3.47 -1.32 25.43
C VAL A 40 -4.84 -2.00 25.45
N GLY A 41 -5.18 -2.66 26.56
CA GLY A 41 -6.50 -3.25 26.78
C GLY A 41 -7.62 -2.20 26.74
N ARG A 42 -7.44 -1.08 27.43
CA ARG A 42 -8.40 0.03 27.39
C ARG A 42 -8.49 0.67 26.00
N LEU A 43 -7.36 0.81 25.29
CA LEU A 43 -7.36 1.29 23.90
C LEU A 43 -8.14 0.34 22.98
N ALA A 44 -7.97 -0.98 23.17
CA ALA A 44 -8.72 -1.98 22.41
C ALA A 44 -10.22 -1.87 22.67
N GLU A 45 -10.60 -1.75 23.94
CA GLU A 45 -12.01 -1.62 24.34
C GLU A 45 -12.64 -0.32 23.78
N GLN A 46 -11.92 0.79 23.84
CA GLN A 46 -12.37 2.05 23.24
C GLN A 46 -12.60 1.92 21.73
N MET A 47 -11.72 1.22 21.00
CA MET A 47 -11.87 0.97 19.57
C MET A 47 -13.06 0.05 19.28
N ARG A 48 -13.29 -0.96 20.10
CA ARG A 48 -14.35 -1.95 19.96
C ARG A 48 -15.74 -1.38 20.28
N THR A 49 -15.84 -0.57 21.32
CA THR A 49 -17.11 -0.01 21.80
C THR A 49 -17.46 1.35 21.21
N SER A 50 -16.70 1.80 20.21
CA SER A 50 -16.97 3.07 19.53
C SER A 50 -18.38 3.07 18.93
N GLN A 51 -19.22 4.05 19.38
CA GLN A 51 -20.57 4.23 18.88
C GLN A 51 -20.61 4.84 17.46
N ILE A 52 -19.46 5.25 16.92
CA ILE A 52 -19.39 5.86 15.63
C ILE A 52 -19.16 4.79 14.56
N PRO A 53 -20.12 4.61 13.65
CA PRO A 53 -20.04 3.56 12.64
C PRO A 53 -18.87 3.81 11.69
N PRO A 54 -18.36 2.76 11.04
CA PRO A 54 -17.35 2.92 10.00
C PRO A 54 -17.85 3.84 8.88
N SER A 55 -16.98 4.74 8.47
CA SER A 55 -17.23 5.63 7.36
C SER A 55 -16.91 4.94 6.01
N PHE A 56 -17.44 5.49 4.91
CA PHE A 56 -17.03 5.05 3.59
C PHE A 56 -15.50 5.18 3.43
N PRO A 57 -14.79 4.17 2.88
CA PRO A 57 -15.26 2.92 2.27
C PRO A 57 -15.34 1.69 3.22
N PHE A 58 -15.05 1.85 4.50
CA PHE A 58 -14.89 0.76 5.47
C PHE A 58 -16.20 0.06 5.86
N ASN A 59 -17.32 0.63 5.48
CA ASN A 59 -18.65 0.03 5.65
C ASN A 59 -19.21 -0.54 4.33
N GLN A 60 -18.37 -0.78 3.30
CA GLN A 60 -18.84 -1.21 2.00
C GLN A 60 -18.56 -2.68 1.74
N ILE A 61 -19.57 -3.41 1.28
CA ILE A 61 -19.47 -4.78 0.79
C ILE A 61 -19.68 -4.84 -0.72
N LEU A 62 -19.19 -5.91 -1.34
CA LEU A 62 -19.42 -6.19 -2.75
C LEU A 62 -20.85 -6.70 -2.96
N HIS A 63 -21.56 -6.12 -3.90
CA HIS A 63 -22.86 -6.60 -4.36
C HIS A 63 -22.77 -6.98 -5.84
N ARG A 64 -23.06 -8.24 -6.16
CA ARG A 64 -23.00 -8.80 -7.52
C ARG A 64 -21.67 -8.51 -8.24
N GLU A 65 -20.58 -8.36 -7.52
CA GLU A 65 -19.22 -8.03 -8.03
C GLU A 65 -19.12 -6.75 -8.88
N LEU A 66 -20.17 -5.95 -8.93
CA LEU A 66 -20.25 -4.73 -9.75
C LEU A 66 -20.51 -3.47 -8.95
N PHE A 67 -20.99 -3.60 -7.72
CA PHE A 67 -21.44 -2.46 -6.91
C PHE A 67 -20.86 -2.52 -5.51
N TRP A 68 -20.61 -1.35 -4.95
CA TRP A 68 -20.46 -1.13 -3.51
C TRP A 68 -21.81 -0.90 -2.87
N GLN A 69 -22.09 -1.60 -1.80
CA GLN A 69 -23.28 -1.45 -0.96
C GLN A 69 -22.87 -1.26 0.48
N THR A 70 -23.57 -0.39 1.21
CA THR A 70 -23.34 -0.26 2.65
C THR A 70 -23.75 -1.55 3.36
N ASP A 71 -22.89 -2.06 4.21
CA ASP A 71 -23.17 -3.21 5.04
C ASP A 71 -24.13 -2.79 6.17
N GLY A 72 -25.34 -3.34 6.15
CA GLY A 72 -26.34 -3.10 7.18
C GLY A 72 -26.17 -4.00 8.42
N ARG A 73 -25.19 -4.94 8.38
CA ARG A 73 -24.90 -5.89 9.46
C ARG A 73 -23.44 -5.82 9.88
N PHE A 74 -22.82 -4.64 9.76
CA PHE A 74 -21.44 -4.46 10.15
C PHE A 74 -21.23 -4.86 11.60
N ASP A 75 -20.23 -5.71 11.82
CA ASP A 75 -19.80 -6.17 13.13
C ASP A 75 -18.29 -5.93 13.27
N VAL A 76 -17.89 -5.08 14.20
CA VAL A 76 -16.50 -4.72 14.43
C VAL A 76 -15.64 -5.92 14.82
N GLU A 77 -16.18 -6.92 15.50
CA GLU A 77 -15.46 -8.12 15.94
C GLU A 77 -14.95 -8.97 14.76
N GLN A 78 -15.54 -8.83 13.58
CA GLN A 78 -15.06 -9.49 12.36
C GLN A 78 -13.84 -8.79 11.76
N HIS A 79 -13.59 -7.53 12.13
CA HIS A 79 -12.59 -6.66 11.52
C HIS A 79 -11.49 -6.22 12.47
N PHE A 80 -11.78 -6.13 13.77
CA PHE A 80 -10.82 -5.68 14.76
C PHE A 80 -10.45 -6.81 15.71
N ARG A 81 -9.14 -6.98 15.94
CA ARG A 81 -8.59 -7.99 16.83
C ARG A 81 -7.59 -7.37 17.78
N HIS A 82 -7.68 -7.74 19.05
CA HIS A 82 -6.70 -7.44 20.08
C HIS A 82 -5.88 -8.71 20.34
N ILE A 83 -4.57 -8.65 20.17
CA ILE A 83 -3.66 -9.80 20.16
C ILE A 83 -2.51 -9.55 21.13
N ALA A 84 -2.25 -10.50 22.02
CA ALA A 84 -1.03 -10.58 22.78
C ALA A 84 -0.07 -11.58 22.12
N LEU A 85 1.16 -11.16 21.83
CA LEU A 85 2.15 -12.08 21.28
C LEU A 85 2.69 -13.04 22.35
N PRO A 86 2.97 -14.31 22.00
CA PRO A 86 3.65 -15.23 22.90
C PRO A 86 5.04 -14.68 23.29
N LYS A 87 5.41 -14.83 24.56
CA LYS A 87 6.76 -14.46 25.02
C LYS A 87 7.83 -15.30 24.30
N PRO A 88 8.98 -14.71 23.94
CA PRO A 88 9.51 -13.40 24.34
C PRO A 88 8.97 -12.19 23.56
N ALA A 89 8.09 -12.38 22.61
CA ALA A 89 7.42 -11.31 21.83
C ALA A 89 8.40 -10.28 21.22
N GLN A 90 9.43 -10.77 20.59
CA GLN A 90 10.43 -9.95 19.91
C GLN A 90 9.90 -9.38 18.61
N MET A 91 10.63 -8.44 18.01
CA MET A 91 10.28 -7.88 16.69
C MET A 91 10.12 -8.97 15.62
N ALA A 92 10.93 -10.04 15.68
CA ALA A 92 10.82 -11.18 14.77
C ALA A 92 9.47 -11.91 14.88
N ASP A 93 8.92 -12.02 16.11
CA ASP A 93 7.64 -12.66 16.36
C ASP A 93 6.49 -11.80 15.80
N LEU A 94 6.57 -10.47 15.98
CA LEU A 94 5.64 -9.52 15.36
C LEU A 94 5.65 -9.65 13.84
N LEU A 95 6.83 -9.62 13.21
CA LEU A 95 6.96 -9.70 11.76
C LEU A 95 6.47 -11.06 11.23
N THR A 96 6.66 -12.14 11.99
CA THR A 96 6.15 -13.47 11.68
C THR A 96 4.63 -13.50 11.72
N TYR A 97 4.02 -12.99 12.79
CA TYR A 97 2.57 -12.88 12.93
C TYR A 97 1.96 -12.08 11.76
N VAL A 98 2.50 -10.87 11.50
CA VAL A 98 2.02 -10.02 10.41
C VAL A 98 2.18 -10.71 9.05
N SER A 99 3.27 -11.45 8.82
CA SER A 99 3.49 -12.22 7.59
C SER A 99 2.40 -13.27 7.38
N GLN A 100 2.02 -13.98 8.44
CA GLN A 100 0.97 -15.00 8.41
C GLN A 100 -0.39 -14.36 8.12
N GLU A 101 -0.74 -13.27 8.80
CA GLU A 101 -2.01 -12.57 8.57
C GLU A 101 -2.05 -11.90 7.19
N HIS A 102 -0.94 -11.37 6.71
CA HIS A 102 -0.84 -10.79 5.37
C HIS A 102 -0.94 -11.85 4.25
N SER A 103 -0.67 -13.10 4.55
CA SER A 103 -0.80 -14.22 3.59
C SER A 103 -2.25 -14.66 3.35
N LYS A 104 -3.18 -14.30 4.25
CA LYS A 104 -4.59 -14.69 4.16
C LYS A 104 -5.36 -13.69 3.29
N LEU A 105 -6.27 -14.19 2.45
CA LEU A 105 -7.19 -13.32 1.71
C LEU A 105 -8.19 -12.67 2.67
N LEU A 106 -8.65 -11.47 2.30
CA LEU A 106 -9.78 -10.82 2.95
C LEU A 106 -11.09 -11.45 2.49
N ASN A 107 -12.07 -11.48 3.39
CA ASN A 107 -13.40 -11.99 3.09
C ASN A 107 -14.15 -11.01 2.17
N ARG A 108 -14.58 -11.48 0.98
CA ARG A 108 -15.31 -10.65 0.02
C ARG A 108 -16.79 -10.44 0.35
N HIS A 109 -17.32 -11.18 1.33
CA HIS A 109 -18.71 -11.08 1.78
C HIS A 109 -18.88 -10.09 2.95
N SER A 110 -17.81 -9.52 3.46
CA SER A 110 -17.77 -8.45 4.45
C SER A 110 -16.92 -7.27 3.92
N PRO A 111 -16.92 -6.10 4.58
CA PRO A 111 -15.99 -5.04 4.25
C PRO A 111 -14.55 -5.55 4.26
N MET A 112 -13.83 -5.37 3.13
CA MET A 112 -12.55 -6.03 2.90
C MET A 112 -11.38 -5.33 3.59
N TRP A 113 -11.38 -5.35 4.92
CA TRP A 113 -10.29 -4.84 5.76
C TRP A 113 -10.25 -5.56 7.11
N GLU A 114 -9.09 -5.55 7.74
CA GLU A 114 -8.84 -6.04 9.09
C GLU A 114 -7.85 -5.12 9.79
N CYS A 115 -8.03 -4.95 11.11
CA CYS A 115 -7.16 -4.17 11.98
C CYS A 115 -6.78 -5.00 13.21
N HIS A 116 -5.48 -5.15 13.46
CA HIS A 116 -4.98 -5.92 14.59
C HIS A 116 -4.20 -4.98 15.51
N LEU A 117 -4.65 -4.84 16.75
CA LEU A 117 -3.90 -4.20 17.83
C LEU A 117 -3.09 -5.28 18.52
N ILE A 118 -1.77 -5.15 18.52
CA ILE A 118 -0.84 -6.19 18.96
C ILE A 118 -0.01 -5.64 20.11
N GLU A 119 -0.10 -6.30 21.26
CA GLU A 119 0.58 -5.86 22.48
C GLU A 119 1.73 -6.76 22.91
N GLY A 120 2.45 -6.34 23.92
CA GLY A 120 3.48 -7.12 24.60
C GLY A 120 4.83 -7.13 23.90
N ILE A 121 5.05 -6.27 22.88
CA ILE A 121 6.25 -6.30 22.06
C ILE A 121 7.48 -5.86 22.86
N THR A 122 8.48 -6.73 22.87
CA THR A 122 9.79 -6.48 23.48
C THR A 122 10.67 -5.71 22.48
N ALA A 123 11.25 -4.60 22.91
CA ALA A 123 12.21 -3.84 22.14
C ALA A 123 13.33 -3.33 23.04
N ASP A 124 14.53 -3.29 22.50
CA ASP A 124 15.73 -2.75 23.18
C ASP A 124 15.99 -3.43 24.57
N GLY A 125 15.65 -4.71 24.70
CA GLY A 125 15.80 -5.48 25.94
C GLY A 125 14.72 -5.22 26.99
N GLN A 126 13.73 -4.38 26.72
CA GLN A 126 12.63 -4.06 27.62
C GLN A 126 11.33 -4.69 27.13
N ALA A 127 10.80 -5.61 27.92
CA ALA A 127 9.56 -6.32 27.58
C ALA A 127 8.33 -5.42 27.75
N GLY A 128 7.40 -5.50 26.78
CA GLY A 128 6.08 -4.90 26.92
C GLY A 128 5.99 -3.39 26.73
N GLN A 129 7.07 -2.71 26.36
CA GLN A 129 7.05 -1.24 26.20
C GLN A 129 6.56 -0.76 24.82
N ARG A 130 6.22 -1.68 23.92
CA ARG A 130 5.71 -1.34 22.60
C ARG A 130 4.47 -2.12 22.27
N PHE A 131 3.63 -1.50 21.47
CA PHE A 131 2.50 -2.15 20.81
C PHE A 131 2.49 -1.78 19.34
N ALA A 132 1.75 -2.53 18.55
CA ALA A 132 1.64 -2.29 17.13
C ALA A 132 0.18 -2.26 16.66
N LEU A 133 -0.08 -1.50 15.62
CA LEU A 133 -1.32 -1.56 14.87
C LEU A 133 -0.98 -2.08 13.47
N TYR A 134 -1.55 -3.22 13.10
CA TYR A 134 -1.48 -3.75 11.75
C TYR A 134 -2.84 -3.56 11.07
N PHE A 135 -2.86 -2.81 9.97
CA PHE A 135 -4.07 -2.52 9.22
C PHE A 135 -3.94 -3.08 7.81
N LYS A 136 -4.85 -3.96 7.42
CA LYS A 136 -4.87 -4.67 6.15
C LYS A 136 -6.14 -4.30 5.39
N ILE A 137 -6.00 -3.83 4.14
CA ILE A 137 -7.11 -3.30 3.37
C ILE A 137 -6.99 -3.77 1.92
N HIS A 138 -8.09 -4.19 1.30
CA HIS A 138 -8.11 -4.51 -0.12
C HIS A 138 -7.92 -3.25 -0.97
N HIS A 139 -7.11 -3.36 -2.02
CA HIS A 139 -6.75 -2.22 -2.87
C HIS A 139 -7.93 -1.61 -3.63
N ALA A 140 -9.01 -2.37 -3.82
CA ALA A 140 -10.26 -1.87 -4.38
C ALA A 140 -11.02 -0.92 -3.43
N LEU A 141 -10.80 -0.99 -2.09
CA LEU A 141 -11.45 -0.07 -1.15
C LEU A 141 -10.73 1.27 -1.04
N ILE A 142 -9.39 1.26 -1.09
CA ILE A 142 -8.58 2.44 -0.82
C ILE A 142 -7.33 2.46 -1.70
N ASP A 143 -7.03 3.60 -2.26
CA ASP A 143 -5.75 3.82 -2.92
C ASP A 143 -4.65 4.24 -1.93
N GLY A 144 -3.38 4.18 -2.37
CA GLY A 144 -2.23 4.45 -1.51
C GLY A 144 -2.23 5.87 -0.90
N ILE A 145 -2.74 6.88 -1.61
CA ILE A 145 -2.82 8.27 -1.10
C ILE A 145 -3.92 8.39 -0.06
N ALA A 146 -5.08 7.79 -0.32
CA ALA A 146 -6.17 7.78 0.64
C ALA A 146 -5.78 7.01 1.91
N GLY A 147 -5.03 5.90 1.77
CA GLY A 147 -4.44 5.18 2.88
C GLY A 147 -3.47 6.02 3.71
N LEU A 148 -2.56 6.75 3.06
CA LEU A 148 -1.63 7.65 3.75
C LEU A 148 -2.37 8.79 4.49
N ARG A 149 -3.40 9.37 3.88
CA ARG A 149 -4.24 10.39 4.53
C ARG A 149 -5.01 9.83 5.72
N LEU A 150 -5.46 8.58 5.64
CA LEU A 150 -6.09 7.91 6.76
C LEU A 150 -5.13 7.81 7.94
N VAL A 151 -3.91 7.34 7.68
CA VAL A 151 -2.85 7.27 8.70
C VAL A 151 -2.60 8.63 9.33
N GLN A 152 -2.39 9.68 8.52
CA GLN A 152 -2.16 11.04 9.02
C GLN A 152 -3.31 11.56 9.90
N LYS A 153 -4.56 11.23 9.58
CA LYS A 153 -5.74 11.60 10.38
C LYS A 153 -5.91 10.74 11.64
N SER A 154 -5.36 9.53 11.62
CA SER A 154 -5.46 8.58 12.75
C SER A 154 -4.42 8.85 13.82
N LEU A 155 -3.47 9.73 13.57
CA LEU A 155 -2.38 10.07 14.47
C LEU A 155 -2.44 11.56 14.82
N SER A 156 -2.21 11.87 16.08
CA SER A 156 -2.04 13.24 16.55
C SER A 156 -0.59 13.69 16.37
N PRO A 157 -0.33 14.95 16.03
CA PRO A 157 1.03 15.50 15.98
C PRO A 157 1.64 15.68 17.37
N THR A 158 0.83 15.72 18.43
CA THR A 158 1.26 15.89 19.82
C THR A 158 0.73 14.76 20.69
N ALA A 159 1.50 14.38 21.72
CA ALA A 159 1.12 13.30 22.64
C ALA A 159 -0.09 13.66 23.51
N ASP A 160 -0.33 14.95 23.74
CA ASP A 160 -1.43 15.43 24.60
C ASP A 160 -2.78 15.44 23.89
N GLU A 161 -2.78 15.43 22.56
CA GLU A 161 -4.00 15.42 21.76
C GLU A 161 -4.52 14.00 21.60
N ARG A 162 -5.67 13.71 22.17
CA ARG A 162 -6.29 12.38 22.09
C ARG A 162 -7.13 12.25 20.82
N VAL A 163 -6.75 11.32 19.93
CA VAL A 163 -7.61 10.90 18.83
C VAL A 163 -8.67 9.95 19.39
N SER A 164 -9.92 10.39 19.39
CA SER A 164 -11.04 9.65 20.00
C SER A 164 -11.73 8.66 19.07
N LEU A 165 -11.37 8.66 17.78
CA LEU A 165 -12.06 7.86 16.76
C LEU A 165 -11.15 6.78 16.17
N PRO A 166 -11.69 5.56 15.96
CA PRO A 166 -10.99 4.54 15.22
C PRO A 166 -10.70 4.99 13.77
N ALA A 167 -9.59 4.51 13.21
CA ALA A 167 -9.17 4.87 11.85
C ALA A 167 -10.26 4.66 10.79
N TRP A 168 -11.04 3.60 10.90
CA TRP A 168 -12.14 3.29 9.98
C TRP A 168 -13.34 4.22 10.07
N SER A 169 -13.42 5.08 11.10
CA SER A 169 -14.47 6.07 11.27
C SER A 169 -14.05 7.49 10.87
N LEU A 170 -12.79 7.69 10.48
CA LEU A 170 -12.20 9.02 10.21
C LEU A 170 -12.32 9.50 8.76
N MET A 171 -12.72 8.66 7.82
CA MET A 171 -12.87 9.03 6.43
C MET A 171 -14.18 9.79 6.21
N THR A 172 -14.12 11.11 6.20
CA THR A 172 -15.27 11.94 5.82
C THR A 172 -15.33 12.14 4.31
N ARG A 173 -16.39 11.70 3.67
CA ARG A 173 -16.69 12.02 2.28
C ARG A 173 -17.52 13.30 2.20
N LYS A 174 -17.16 14.24 1.33
CA LYS A 174 -18.09 15.27 0.88
C LYS A 174 -19.25 14.54 0.18
N ARG A 175 -20.45 14.68 0.77
CA ARG A 175 -21.68 14.03 0.31
C ARG A 175 -22.06 14.59 -1.06
N HIS A 176 -21.76 13.88 -2.15
CA HIS A 176 -22.45 14.09 -3.40
C HIS A 176 -23.83 13.42 -3.30
N LEU A 177 -24.88 14.23 -3.37
CA LEU A 177 -26.30 13.88 -3.21
C LEU A 177 -26.88 13.04 -4.39
N ILE A 178 -26.16 12.06 -4.92
CA ILE A 178 -26.64 11.24 -6.05
C ILE A 178 -26.80 9.76 -5.67
N ASP A 179 -26.87 9.41 -4.40
CA ASP A 179 -26.75 8.02 -3.95
C ASP A 179 -28.08 7.30 -3.63
N SER A 180 -29.22 7.72 -4.16
CA SER A 180 -30.52 7.10 -3.77
C SER A 180 -31.38 6.54 -4.91
N VAL A 181 -30.81 6.23 -6.07
CA VAL A 181 -31.59 5.56 -7.12
C VAL A 181 -31.14 4.10 -7.23
N LEU A 182 -32.06 3.17 -6.92
CA LEU A 182 -31.88 1.76 -7.25
C LEU A 182 -31.55 1.62 -8.73
N PRO A 183 -30.54 0.83 -9.12
CA PRO A 183 -30.19 0.68 -10.52
C PRO A 183 -31.35 0.04 -11.28
N THR A 184 -31.94 0.77 -12.22
CA THR A 184 -32.83 0.23 -13.22
C THR A 184 -32.04 -0.51 -14.30
N ASP A 185 -32.67 -1.45 -15.02
CA ASP A 185 -32.01 -2.21 -16.11
C ASP A 185 -31.29 -1.30 -17.13
N GLN A 186 -31.82 -0.08 -17.37
CA GLN A 186 -31.17 0.93 -18.21
C GLN A 186 -29.89 1.50 -17.60
N SER A 187 -29.78 1.56 -16.26
CA SER A 187 -28.54 2.01 -15.60
C SER A 187 -27.46 0.93 -15.67
N LEU A 188 -27.82 -0.35 -15.62
CA LEU A 188 -26.90 -1.48 -15.80
C LEU A 188 -26.31 -1.51 -17.21
N LEU A 189 -27.14 -1.28 -18.25
CA LEU A 189 -26.67 -1.16 -19.63
C LEU A 189 -25.75 0.05 -19.85
N ARG A 190 -26.04 1.19 -19.19
CA ARG A 190 -25.19 2.38 -19.26
C ARG A 190 -23.83 2.14 -18.58
N VAL A 191 -23.82 1.44 -17.45
CA VAL A 191 -22.62 1.04 -16.72
C VAL A 191 -21.79 0.06 -17.55
N ALA A 192 -22.40 -0.97 -18.14
CA ALA A 192 -21.73 -1.91 -19.04
C ALA A 192 -21.10 -1.19 -20.24
N LYS A 193 -21.83 -0.22 -20.84
CA LYS A 193 -21.34 0.60 -21.96
C LYS A 193 -20.25 1.58 -21.56
N GLN A 194 -20.24 2.09 -20.33
CA GLN A 194 -19.19 2.96 -19.80
C GLN A 194 -17.92 2.15 -19.44
N GLN A 195 -18.09 0.92 -18.98
CA GLN A 195 -16.98 0.00 -18.66
C GLN A 195 -16.30 -0.54 -19.92
N THR A 196 -17.05 -0.84 -20.97
CA THR A 196 -16.47 -1.21 -22.28
C THR A 196 -15.71 -0.04 -22.92
N ARG A 197 -16.05 1.23 -22.58
CA ARG A 197 -15.30 2.42 -23.00
C ARG A 197 -14.06 2.71 -22.14
N ALA A 198 -14.01 2.27 -20.88
CA ALA A 198 -12.87 2.46 -20.00
C ALA A 198 -11.78 1.38 -20.17
N LEU A 199 -12.16 0.17 -20.59
CA LEU A 199 -11.20 -0.90 -20.94
C LEU A 199 -10.20 -0.50 -22.04
N PRO A 200 -10.60 0.24 -23.12
CA PRO A 200 -9.63 0.73 -24.09
C PRO A 200 -8.66 1.74 -23.52
N ALA A 201 -9.06 2.58 -22.55
CA ALA A 201 -8.17 3.58 -21.94
C ALA A 201 -7.08 2.94 -21.06
N VAL A 202 -7.42 1.91 -20.30
CA VAL A 202 -6.45 1.10 -19.55
C VAL A 202 -5.58 0.28 -20.53
N GLY A 203 -6.20 -0.31 -21.55
CA GLY A 203 -5.50 -1.00 -22.63
C GLY A 203 -4.62 -0.05 -23.45
N GLN A 204 -5.06 1.18 -23.75
CA GLN A 204 -4.27 2.20 -24.42
C GLN A 204 -3.10 2.73 -23.56
N ALA A 205 -3.27 2.85 -22.24
CA ALA A 205 -2.17 3.20 -21.35
C ALA A 205 -1.11 2.08 -21.30
N LEU A 206 -1.53 0.82 -21.32
CA LEU A 206 -0.65 -0.33 -21.44
C LEU A 206 -0.04 -0.42 -22.85
N LEU A 207 -0.81 -0.17 -23.93
CA LEU A 207 -0.37 -0.16 -25.31
C LEU A 207 0.53 1.04 -25.65
N ARG A 208 0.29 2.23 -25.07
CA ARG A 208 1.22 3.37 -25.21
C ARG A 208 2.62 3.01 -24.76
N ASN A 209 2.76 2.28 -23.64
CA ASN A 209 4.05 1.78 -23.19
C ASN A 209 4.66 0.73 -24.15
N VAL A 210 3.86 0.10 -25.00
CA VAL A 210 4.34 -0.88 -26.00
C VAL A 210 4.66 -0.21 -27.33
N VAL A 211 3.91 0.81 -27.74
CA VAL A 211 4.06 1.49 -29.05
C VAL A 211 5.19 2.51 -29.04
N GLU A 212 5.52 3.11 -27.89
CA GLU A 212 6.63 4.06 -27.75
C GLU A 212 8.03 3.39 -27.77
N ARG A 213 8.14 2.28 -28.47
CA ARG A 213 9.36 1.46 -28.62
C ARG A 213 10.50 2.16 -29.36
N PHE A 214 10.26 3.33 -29.92
CA PHE A 214 11.18 3.94 -30.92
C PHE A 214 11.96 5.15 -30.41
N ASP A 215 11.75 5.58 -29.17
CA ASP A 215 12.51 6.68 -28.59
C ASP A 215 13.55 6.10 -27.62
N GLY A 216 14.82 6.05 -28.03
CA GLY A 216 15.90 5.33 -27.39
C GLY A 216 16.23 5.75 -25.94
N ASP A 217 15.69 6.88 -25.47
CA ASP A 217 15.98 7.45 -24.14
C ASP A 217 15.01 7.01 -23.04
N TYR A 218 13.98 6.21 -23.34
CA TYR A 218 12.95 5.84 -22.37
C TYR A 218 12.93 4.35 -22.04
N VAL A 219 12.67 4.09 -20.77
CA VAL A 219 12.53 2.72 -20.25
C VAL A 219 11.13 2.19 -20.56
N THR A 220 11.06 0.99 -21.12
CA THR A 220 9.80 0.28 -21.40
C THR A 220 9.72 -1.02 -20.63
N THR A 221 8.49 -1.55 -20.41
CA THR A 221 8.28 -2.84 -19.76
C THR A 221 8.95 -4.00 -20.49
N THR A 222 9.10 -3.90 -21.82
CA THR A 222 9.73 -4.92 -22.66
C THR A 222 11.26 -4.99 -22.52
N GLN A 223 11.88 -4.01 -21.86
CA GLN A 223 13.29 -4.02 -21.53
C GLN A 223 13.61 -4.78 -20.25
N ALA A 224 12.59 -5.07 -19.43
CA ALA A 224 12.77 -5.85 -18.21
C ALA A 224 13.30 -7.25 -18.55
N PRO A 225 14.38 -7.69 -17.89
CA PRO A 225 14.92 -9.02 -18.10
C PRO A 225 14.09 -10.09 -17.43
N ASP A 226 14.18 -11.33 -17.93
CA ASP A 226 13.78 -12.48 -17.14
C ASP A 226 14.63 -12.58 -15.88
N SER A 227 14.00 -12.87 -14.76
CA SER A 227 14.64 -12.92 -13.46
C SER A 227 13.98 -13.96 -12.56
N ILE A 228 14.73 -14.51 -11.61
CA ILE A 228 14.19 -15.37 -10.54
C ILE A 228 13.14 -14.63 -9.69
N LEU A 229 13.07 -13.30 -9.74
CA LEU A 229 12.04 -12.49 -9.08
C LEU A 229 10.69 -12.53 -9.80
N ASN A 230 10.64 -12.95 -11.06
CA ASN A 230 9.44 -13.00 -11.90
C ASN A 230 8.84 -14.41 -11.98
N GLN A 231 9.03 -15.22 -10.95
CA GLN A 231 8.48 -16.57 -10.88
C GLN A 231 7.06 -16.58 -10.31
N LYS A 232 6.36 -17.69 -10.51
CA LYS A 232 5.07 -17.94 -9.83
C LYS A 232 5.31 -17.95 -8.32
N VAL A 233 4.54 -17.15 -7.61
CA VAL A 233 4.60 -17.03 -6.15
C VAL A 233 3.60 -17.96 -5.47
N SER A 234 3.91 -18.41 -4.26
CA SER A 234 2.96 -19.10 -3.38
C SER A 234 2.07 -18.08 -2.64
N SER A 235 1.11 -18.56 -1.86
CA SER A 235 0.33 -17.68 -0.96
C SER A 235 1.12 -17.16 0.24
N ALA A 236 2.23 -17.83 0.60
CA ALA A 236 3.03 -17.42 1.75
C ALA A 236 3.70 -16.05 1.53
N ARG A 237 3.69 -15.23 2.57
CA ARG A 237 4.39 -13.95 2.62
C ARG A 237 5.35 -13.94 3.80
N ARG A 238 6.46 -13.23 3.65
CA ARG A 238 7.38 -12.94 4.72
C ARG A 238 7.68 -11.46 4.73
N LEU A 239 7.51 -10.85 5.88
CA LEU A 239 7.82 -9.44 6.12
C LEU A 239 9.17 -9.34 6.82
N SER A 240 10.00 -8.43 6.34
CA SER A 240 11.22 -7.97 7.01
C SER A 240 11.23 -6.46 7.00
N ALA A 241 11.68 -5.85 8.06
CA ALA A 241 11.75 -4.40 8.18
C ALA A 241 13.10 -3.99 8.75
N VAL A 242 13.62 -2.87 8.26
CA VAL A 242 14.84 -2.24 8.72
C VAL A 242 14.66 -0.72 8.67
N SER A 243 15.20 -0.04 9.68
CA SER A 243 15.17 1.41 9.76
C SER A 243 16.54 2.01 9.44
N PHE A 244 16.53 3.12 8.74
CA PHE A 244 17.74 3.88 8.42
C PHE A 244 17.54 5.34 8.79
N GLU A 245 18.59 5.98 9.28
CA GLU A 245 18.61 7.40 9.53
C GLU A 245 18.43 8.21 8.23
N LEU A 246 17.37 8.99 8.16
CA LEU A 246 17.03 9.80 6.97
C LEU A 246 18.14 10.80 6.60
N SER A 247 18.86 11.30 7.60
CA SER A 247 20.02 12.21 7.42
C SER A 247 21.11 11.60 6.55
N ARG A 248 21.31 10.27 6.61
CA ARG A 248 22.27 9.56 5.75
C ARG A 248 21.88 9.64 4.28
N PHE A 249 20.59 9.44 3.98
CA PHE A 249 20.06 9.52 2.62
C PHE A 249 20.13 10.94 2.08
N ARG A 250 19.79 11.95 2.90
CA ARG A 250 19.88 13.36 2.52
C ARG A 250 21.31 13.77 2.18
N ARG A 251 22.28 13.39 3.01
CA ARG A 251 23.71 13.68 2.73
C ARG A 251 24.16 13.12 1.37
N VAL A 252 23.72 11.91 1.01
CA VAL A 252 24.03 11.34 -0.29
C VAL A 252 23.33 12.11 -1.41
N ALA A 253 22.03 12.42 -1.22
CA ALA A 253 21.26 13.18 -2.21
C ALA A 253 21.91 14.55 -2.50
N ASP A 254 22.30 15.28 -1.44
CA ASP A 254 22.92 16.59 -1.54
C ASP A 254 24.32 16.52 -2.19
N ALA A 255 25.14 15.53 -1.79
CA ALA A 255 26.49 15.35 -2.33
C ALA A 255 26.51 15.05 -3.83
N PHE A 256 25.50 14.36 -4.35
CA PHE A 256 25.43 13.98 -5.77
C PHE A 256 24.42 14.81 -6.58
N GLY A 257 23.73 15.79 -5.98
CA GLY A 257 22.72 16.61 -6.63
C GLY A 257 21.53 15.81 -7.18
N VAL A 258 21.11 14.77 -6.47
CA VAL A 258 20.02 13.85 -6.87
C VAL A 258 18.86 13.92 -5.88
N SER A 259 17.68 13.40 -6.27
CA SER A 259 16.55 13.37 -5.35
C SER A 259 16.69 12.27 -4.28
N LEU A 260 16.03 12.46 -3.13
CA LEU A 260 15.94 11.43 -2.09
C LEU A 260 15.40 10.10 -2.65
N ASN A 261 14.44 10.18 -3.57
CA ASN A 261 13.88 9.00 -4.23
C ASN A 261 14.93 8.23 -5.05
N ASP A 262 15.84 8.94 -5.72
CA ASP A 262 16.91 8.31 -6.49
C ASP A 262 17.88 7.56 -5.58
N VAL A 263 18.18 8.11 -4.40
CA VAL A 263 19.02 7.43 -3.39
C VAL A 263 18.31 6.18 -2.87
N VAL A 264 17.02 6.25 -2.56
CA VAL A 264 16.23 5.08 -2.14
C VAL A 264 16.24 3.99 -3.21
N LEU A 265 16.01 4.35 -4.47
CA LEU A 265 16.07 3.40 -5.61
C LEU A 265 17.47 2.80 -5.76
N ALA A 266 18.54 3.59 -5.55
CA ALA A 266 19.91 3.09 -5.61
C ALA A 266 20.23 2.08 -4.48
N VAL A 267 19.74 2.32 -3.27
CA VAL A 267 19.86 1.38 -2.15
C VAL A 267 19.10 0.07 -2.46
N CYS A 268 17.85 0.18 -2.94
CA CYS A 268 17.08 -0.99 -3.38
C CYS A 268 17.78 -1.76 -4.50
N SER A 269 18.30 -1.05 -5.50
CA SER A 269 19.08 -1.64 -6.59
C SER A 269 20.30 -2.39 -6.09
N GLY A 270 21.07 -1.79 -5.17
CA GLY A 270 22.24 -2.42 -4.56
C GLY A 270 21.88 -3.69 -3.80
N ALA A 271 20.79 -3.67 -3.05
CA ALA A 271 20.30 -4.84 -2.31
C ALA A 271 19.87 -5.98 -3.26
N LEU A 272 19.09 -5.64 -4.29
CA LEU A 272 18.66 -6.61 -5.32
C LEU A 272 19.84 -7.19 -6.08
N ARG A 273 20.82 -6.35 -6.46
CA ARG A 273 22.05 -6.82 -7.11
C ARG A 273 22.80 -7.81 -6.22
N ARG A 274 23.01 -7.49 -4.94
CA ARG A 274 23.70 -8.39 -3.99
C ARG A 274 22.96 -9.72 -3.84
N TYR A 275 21.65 -9.67 -3.72
CA TYR A 275 20.80 -10.86 -3.62
C TYR A 275 20.94 -11.74 -4.87
N LEU A 276 20.78 -11.16 -6.06
CA LEU A 276 20.85 -11.87 -7.33
C LEU A 276 22.25 -12.44 -7.61
N LEU A 277 23.31 -11.75 -7.21
CA LEU A 277 24.68 -12.28 -7.26
C LEU A 277 24.85 -13.49 -6.35
N ALA A 278 24.35 -13.43 -5.11
CA ALA A 278 24.40 -14.54 -4.17
C ALA A 278 23.62 -15.77 -4.69
N GLN A 279 22.57 -15.55 -5.48
CA GLN A 279 21.81 -16.61 -6.14
C GLN A 279 22.41 -17.03 -7.51
N GLN A 280 23.54 -16.47 -7.95
CA GLN A 280 24.14 -16.69 -9.27
C GLN A 280 23.14 -16.41 -10.43
N ALA A 281 22.22 -15.47 -10.22
CA ALA A 281 21.07 -15.22 -11.09
C ALA A 281 20.95 -13.73 -11.50
N LEU A 282 22.04 -12.96 -11.45
CA LEU A 282 22.02 -11.55 -11.87
C LEU A 282 21.89 -11.48 -13.39
N PRO A 283 20.79 -10.85 -13.91
CA PRO A 283 20.63 -10.65 -15.34
C PRO A 283 21.71 -9.72 -15.92
N ARG A 284 22.06 -9.92 -17.18
CA ARG A 284 22.94 -8.99 -17.91
C ARG A 284 22.30 -7.63 -18.15
N LYS A 285 20.98 -7.59 -18.33
CA LYS A 285 20.18 -6.37 -18.47
C LYS A 285 19.76 -5.87 -17.08
N PRO A 286 19.59 -4.55 -16.90
CA PRO A 286 19.14 -3.98 -15.63
C PRO A 286 17.70 -4.39 -15.30
N LEU A 287 17.40 -4.54 -14.02
CA LEU A 287 16.01 -4.62 -13.56
C LEU A 287 15.30 -3.28 -13.78
N ILE A 288 14.00 -3.34 -14.02
CA ILE A 288 13.14 -2.17 -14.20
C ILE A 288 12.19 -2.08 -13.02
N ALA A 289 12.13 -0.91 -12.38
CA ALA A 289 11.19 -0.63 -11.31
C ALA A 289 9.97 0.13 -11.86
N PHE A 290 8.82 -0.23 -11.30
CA PHE A 290 7.55 0.46 -11.50
C PHE A 290 7.34 1.40 -10.30
N VAL A 291 7.49 2.71 -10.51
CA VAL A 291 7.52 3.71 -9.45
C VAL A 291 6.28 4.59 -9.54
N PRO A 292 5.44 4.63 -8.48
CA PRO A 292 4.30 5.54 -8.46
C PRO A 292 4.78 7.00 -8.42
N TYR A 293 4.15 7.84 -9.23
CA TYR A 293 4.45 9.25 -9.33
C TYR A 293 3.16 10.07 -9.26
N SER A 294 3.14 11.08 -8.40
CA SER A 294 1.99 11.97 -8.26
C SER A 294 2.09 13.13 -9.24
N LEU A 295 1.05 13.32 -10.06
CA LEU A 295 0.93 14.48 -10.96
C LEU A 295 0.31 15.70 -10.28
N ARG A 296 0.04 15.65 -8.99
CA ARG A 296 -0.65 16.75 -8.28
C ARG A 296 0.29 17.93 -8.07
N THR A 297 -0.17 19.09 -8.51
CA THR A 297 0.46 20.39 -8.23
C THR A 297 -0.19 21.12 -7.05
N ASP A 298 -1.40 20.69 -6.61
CA ASP A 298 -2.10 21.26 -5.46
C ASP A 298 -2.86 20.22 -4.62
N ASN A 299 -3.23 20.60 -3.41
CA ASN A 299 -3.89 19.74 -2.42
C ASN A 299 -5.43 19.64 -2.59
N SER A 300 -6.01 20.27 -3.61
CA SER A 300 -7.47 20.52 -3.69
C SER A 300 -8.26 19.51 -4.52
N ALA A 301 -7.63 18.73 -5.39
CA ALA A 301 -8.35 17.82 -6.30
C ALA A 301 -8.63 16.46 -5.66
N SER A 302 -9.90 16.08 -5.59
CA SER A 302 -10.34 14.72 -5.27
C SER A 302 -10.28 13.85 -6.53
N GLY A 303 -9.56 12.75 -6.49
CA GLY A 303 -9.47 11.78 -7.59
C GLY A 303 -8.10 11.11 -7.65
N ASN A 304 -8.05 9.92 -8.23
CA ASN A 304 -6.82 9.13 -8.36
C ASN A 304 -5.99 9.70 -9.53
N GLN A 305 -5.08 10.65 -9.23
CA GLN A 305 -4.14 11.24 -10.20
C GLN A 305 -2.71 10.68 -10.03
N LEU A 306 -2.63 9.40 -9.70
CA LEU A 306 -1.38 8.67 -9.71
C LEU A 306 -1.08 8.20 -11.13
N THR A 307 0.10 8.49 -11.57
CA THR A 307 0.72 7.83 -12.72
C THR A 307 1.88 6.98 -12.25
N PHE A 308 2.44 6.22 -13.17
CA PHE A 308 3.60 5.40 -12.87
C PHE A 308 4.70 5.73 -13.88
N ILE A 309 5.91 5.83 -13.37
CA ILE A 309 7.11 5.91 -14.20
C ILE A 309 7.87 4.60 -14.11
N LEU A 310 8.53 4.25 -15.21
CA LEU A 310 9.47 3.14 -15.24
C LEU A 310 10.86 3.68 -15.00
N ALA A 311 11.59 3.08 -14.05
CA ALA A 311 12.95 3.45 -13.72
C ALA A 311 13.89 2.26 -13.97
N ASN A 312 14.95 2.49 -14.73
CA ASN A 312 16.06 1.56 -14.87
C ASN A 312 16.86 1.55 -13.56
N LEU A 313 16.91 0.41 -12.88
CA LEU A 313 17.61 0.25 -11.60
C LEU A 313 19.13 0.06 -11.76
N ALA A 314 19.64 -0.01 -12.99
CA ALA A 314 21.08 -0.17 -13.28
C ALA A 314 21.76 -1.30 -12.50
N THR A 315 21.04 -2.39 -12.19
CA THR A 315 21.52 -3.51 -11.37
C THR A 315 22.72 -4.24 -11.98
N HIS A 316 22.99 -4.08 -13.28
CA HIS A 316 24.15 -4.62 -13.97
C HIS A 316 25.45 -3.88 -13.62
N LEU A 317 25.38 -2.60 -13.20
CA LEU A 317 26.55 -1.81 -12.82
C LEU A 317 27.02 -2.19 -11.42
N ALA A 318 28.33 -2.43 -11.29
CA ALA A 318 28.95 -2.82 -10.04
C ALA A 318 29.19 -1.61 -9.12
N ASP A 319 29.64 -0.50 -9.67
CA ASP A 319 29.92 0.71 -8.93
C ASP A 319 28.64 1.37 -8.42
N PRO A 320 28.55 1.71 -7.13
CA PRO A 320 27.33 2.32 -6.55
C PRO A 320 27.10 3.76 -7.04
N VAL A 321 28.16 4.51 -7.39
CA VAL A 321 28.03 5.90 -7.86
C VAL A 321 27.53 5.92 -9.30
N GLU A 322 28.11 5.11 -10.16
CA GLU A 322 27.63 4.95 -11.55
C GLU A 322 26.17 4.50 -11.57
N ARG A 323 25.81 3.58 -10.67
CA ARG A 323 24.44 3.08 -10.54
C ARG A 323 23.47 4.17 -10.08
N LEU A 324 23.85 5.01 -9.11
CA LEU A 324 23.04 6.15 -8.65
C LEU A 324 22.83 7.16 -9.79
N GLN A 325 23.87 7.50 -10.52
CA GLN A 325 23.79 8.44 -11.63
C GLN A 325 22.91 7.92 -12.78
N ALA A 326 23.03 6.63 -13.12
CA ALA A 326 22.19 5.99 -14.13
C ALA A 326 20.71 5.96 -13.72
N ILE A 327 20.42 5.69 -12.44
CA ILE A 327 19.05 5.74 -11.89
C ILE A 327 18.50 7.16 -11.94
N HIS A 328 19.29 8.17 -11.54
CA HIS A 328 18.89 9.59 -11.61
C HIS A 328 18.56 10.01 -13.03
N ALA A 329 19.40 9.68 -14.00
CA ALA A 329 19.14 9.96 -15.41
C ALA A 329 17.83 9.32 -15.89
N SER A 330 17.60 8.04 -15.54
CA SER A 330 16.40 7.30 -15.90
C SER A 330 15.12 7.90 -15.30
N THR A 331 15.12 8.21 -14.01
CA THR A 331 13.95 8.81 -13.34
C THR A 331 13.66 10.21 -13.84
N ARG A 332 14.69 11.02 -14.09
CA ARG A 332 14.56 12.37 -14.67
C ARG A 332 13.94 12.32 -16.07
N ASN A 333 14.42 11.43 -16.93
CA ASN A 333 13.88 11.28 -18.28
C ASN A 333 12.43 10.80 -18.26
N SER A 334 12.10 9.82 -17.39
CA SER A 334 10.74 9.32 -17.24
C SER A 334 9.76 10.39 -16.72
N LYS A 335 10.18 11.29 -15.82
CA LYS A 335 9.38 12.40 -15.29
C LYS A 335 9.11 13.51 -16.33
N ARG A 336 9.99 13.71 -17.29
CA ARG A 336 9.81 14.74 -18.35
C ARG A 336 8.61 14.49 -19.27
N ARG A 337 8.01 13.31 -19.22
CA ARG A 337 6.81 12.95 -19.99
C ARG A 337 5.50 13.51 -19.41
N PHE A 338 5.54 13.99 -18.18
CA PHE A 338 4.39 14.47 -17.43
C PHE A 338 4.54 15.93 -17.02
#